data_472fc534a2f67efd015a42c934afd1c1
#
_entry.id   472fc534a2f67efd015a42c934afd1c1
#
_cell.length_a   1.000
_cell.length_b   1.000
_cell.length_c   1.000
_cell.angle_alpha   90.00
_cell.angle_beta   90.00
_cell.angle_gamma   90.00
#
_symmetry.space_group_name_H-M   'P 1'
#
loop_
_entity.id
_entity.type
_entity.pdbx_description
1 polymer ?
#
loop_
_entity_poly.entity_id
_entity_poly.type
_entity_poly.pdbx_seq_one_letter_code
_entity_poly.pdbx_strand_id
1 'polypeptide(L)'
;WGTYTVIDVQPGSMTVKISMKAGEKMSYHMHNEREEVWTVVSGKGKAIVDGMEQVLRTGDVITIAAGCKHTVEAITPLDMIEVQLGDEISVSDKIKFELD
;
A
#
# COMPACT_ATOMS: atom_id res chain seq x y z
N TRP A 1 -4.18 3.84 -11.60
CA TRP A 1 -3.22 4.63 -10.83
C TRP A 1 -1.75 4.31 -11.15
N GLY A 2 -1.46 3.20 -11.72
CA GLY A 2 -0.09 2.78 -12.02
C GLY A 2 0.00 1.29 -12.26
N THR A 3 1.10 0.69 -11.83
CA THR A 3 1.37 -0.74 -12.00
C THR A 3 1.60 -1.44 -10.68
N TYR A 4 1.25 -2.71 -10.65
CA TYR A 4 1.38 -3.61 -9.52
C TYR A 4 2.08 -4.86 -10.02
N THR A 5 3.30 -5.09 -9.57
CA THR A 5 4.14 -6.20 -10.07
C THR A 5 4.50 -7.12 -8.91
N VAL A 6 4.12 -8.38 -9.01
CA VAL A 6 4.51 -9.39 -8.01
C VAL A 6 5.98 -9.76 -8.24
N ILE A 7 6.78 -9.61 -7.19
CA ILE A 7 8.23 -9.89 -7.21
C ILE A 7 8.51 -11.26 -6.61
N ASP A 8 7.85 -11.61 -5.51
CA ASP A 8 8.12 -12.85 -4.78
C ASP A 8 6.88 -13.34 -4.06
N VAL A 9 6.68 -14.66 -4.04
CA VAL A 9 5.58 -15.30 -3.32
C VAL A 9 6.15 -16.42 -2.47
N GLN A 10 5.87 -16.37 -1.15
CA GLN A 10 6.29 -17.39 -0.19
C GLN A 10 5.09 -17.79 0.65
N PRO A 11 5.13 -18.95 1.34
CA PRO A 11 4.13 -19.23 2.36
C PRO A 11 4.18 -18.11 3.43
N GLY A 12 3.07 -17.42 3.61
CA GLY A 12 2.95 -16.35 4.60
C GLY A 12 3.41 -14.98 4.16
N SER A 13 3.91 -14.80 2.92
CA SER A 13 4.28 -13.47 2.43
C SER A 13 4.16 -13.33 0.91
N MET A 14 3.91 -12.11 0.46
CA MET A 14 4.00 -11.74 -0.95
C MET A 14 4.64 -10.36 -1.04
N THR A 15 5.65 -10.23 -1.91
CA THR A 15 6.33 -8.97 -2.14
C THR A 15 5.94 -8.43 -3.51
N VAL A 16 5.54 -7.16 -3.54
CA VAL A 16 5.13 -6.50 -4.78
C VAL A 16 5.81 -5.16 -4.94
N LYS A 17 5.99 -4.75 -6.19
CA LYS A 17 6.40 -3.39 -6.53
C LYS A 17 5.18 -2.62 -7.00
N ILE A 18 5.00 -1.44 -6.44
CA ILE A 18 3.94 -0.50 -6.80
C ILE A 18 4.58 0.72 -7.42
N SER A 19 4.15 1.07 -8.63
CA SER A 19 4.58 2.29 -9.31
C SER A 19 3.35 3.11 -9.64
N MET A 20 3.30 4.34 -9.13
CA MET A 20 2.16 5.24 -9.33
C MET A 20 2.59 6.46 -10.12
N LYS A 21 1.72 6.91 -11.00
CA LYS A 21 1.90 8.18 -11.72
C LYS A 21 1.57 9.33 -10.79
N ALA A 22 2.21 10.48 -11.01
CA ALA A 22 1.90 11.69 -10.26
C ALA A 22 0.41 12.04 -10.35
N GLY A 23 -0.18 12.39 -9.23
CA GLY A 23 -1.60 12.75 -9.13
C GLY A 23 -2.56 11.57 -8.99
N GLU A 24 -2.08 10.34 -9.14
CA GLU A 24 -2.92 9.15 -9.01
C GLU A 24 -3.08 8.73 -7.56
N LYS A 25 -4.18 8.03 -7.29
CA LYS A 25 -4.57 7.66 -5.94
C LYS A 25 -5.19 6.27 -5.93
N MET A 26 -4.85 5.46 -4.94
CA MET A 26 -5.50 4.18 -4.68
C MET A 26 -6.86 4.38 -4.04
N SER A 27 -7.74 3.37 -4.14
CA SER A 27 -8.97 3.35 -3.37
C SER A 27 -8.67 3.31 -1.87
N TYR A 28 -9.55 3.88 -1.06
CA TYR A 28 -9.50 3.73 0.39
C TYR A 28 -10.05 2.34 0.73
N HIS A 29 -9.21 1.49 1.34
CA HIS A 29 -9.55 0.07 1.52
C HIS A 29 -8.85 -0.53 2.73
N MET A 30 -9.26 -1.74 3.10
CA MET A 30 -8.58 -2.54 4.13
C MET A 30 -8.50 -4.00 3.69
N HIS A 31 -7.63 -4.75 4.35
CA HIS A 31 -7.49 -6.20 4.22
C HIS A 31 -7.63 -6.83 5.60
N ASN A 32 -8.40 -7.92 5.71
CA ASN A 32 -8.66 -8.59 6.98
C ASN A 32 -7.59 -9.63 7.35
N GLU A 33 -6.99 -10.26 6.34
CA GLU A 33 -6.15 -11.45 6.51
C GLU A 33 -4.66 -11.17 6.37
N ARG A 34 -4.26 -9.90 6.18
CA ARG A 34 -2.85 -9.56 6.00
C ARG A 34 -2.51 -8.19 6.58
N GLU A 35 -1.26 -8.06 7.02
CA GLU A 35 -0.66 -6.75 7.23
C GLU A 35 0.22 -6.41 6.03
N GLU A 36 0.58 -5.15 5.89
CA GLU A 36 1.44 -4.66 4.82
C GLU A 36 2.55 -3.81 5.38
N VAL A 37 3.74 -3.96 4.82
CA VAL A 37 4.88 -3.09 5.11
C VAL A 37 5.26 -2.41 3.81
N TRP A 38 5.20 -1.09 3.78
CA TRP A 38 5.53 -0.28 2.61
C TRP A 38 6.87 0.40 2.81
N THR A 39 7.74 0.31 1.81
CA THR A 39 8.99 1.08 1.75
C THR A 39 8.93 1.98 0.54
N VAL A 40 9.08 3.27 0.73
CA VAL A 40 9.15 4.24 -0.38
C VAL A 40 10.55 4.19 -0.97
N VAL A 41 10.63 3.79 -2.24
CA VAL A 41 11.90 3.64 -2.96
C VAL A 41 12.28 4.93 -3.67
N SER A 42 11.31 5.61 -4.27
CA SER A 42 11.53 6.91 -4.91
C SER A 42 10.24 7.71 -4.96
N GLY A 43 10.36 9.03 -4.98
CA GLY A 43 9.24 9.93 -5.11
C GLY A 43 8.67 10.40 -3.77
N LYS A 44 7.51 11.07 -3.86
CA LYS A 44 6.81 11.66 -2.73
C LYS A 44 5.32 11.37 -2.84
N GLY A 45 4.71 11.02 -1.73
CA GLY A 45 3.29 10.73 -1.67
C GLY A 45 2.66 11.17 -0.36
N LYS A 46 1.37 10.90 -0.25
CA LYS A 46 0.60 11.14 0.98
C LYS A 46 -0.22 9.88 1.25
N ALA A 47 -0.08 9.32 2.44
CA ALA A 47 -0.87 8.19 2.88
C ALA A 47 -1.92 8.65 3.89
N ILE A 48 -3.06 7.96 3.88
CA ILE A 48 -4.08 8.08 4.93
C ILE A 48 -4.23 6.68 5.52
N VAL A 49 -3.93 6.55 6.80
CA VAL A 49 -4.00 5.27 7.52
C VAL A 49 -4.88 5.49 8.74
N ASP A 50 -6.02 4.77 8.80
CA ASP A 50 -7.05 4.96 9.82
C ASP A 50 -7.46 6.44 10.01
N GLY A 51 -7.62 7.16 8.90
CA GLY A 51 -8.01 8.56 8.91
C GLY A 51 -6.88 9.55 9.19
N MET A 52 -5.66 9.09 9.46
CA MET A 52 -4.52 9.96 9.74
C MET A 52 -3.65 10.13 8.50
N GLU A 53 -3.44 11.38 8.11
CA GLU A 53 -2.57 11.72 6.98
C GLU A 53 -1.10 11.73 7.38
N GLN A 54 -0.26 11.26 6.47
CA GLN A 54 1.19 11.39 6.60
C GLN A 54 1.84 11.52 5.24
N VAL A 55 2.87 12.34 5.17
CA VAL A 55 3.67 12.52 3.95
C VAL A 55 4.69 11.39 3.88
N LEU A 56 4.82 10.81 2.69
CA LEU A 56 5.77 9.74 2.40
C LEU A 56 6.90 10.28 1.54
N ARG A 57 8.12 10.00 1.95
CA ARG A 57 9.34 10.36 1.21
C ARG A 57 10.21 9.13 1.03
N THR A 58 11.13 9.21 0.07
CA THR A 58 12.12 8.15 -0.17
C THR A 58 12.78 7.71 1.14
N GLY A 59 12.78 6.41 1.39
CA GLY A 59 13.34 5.79 2.59
C GLY A 59 12.34 5.59 3.72
N ASP A 60 11.15 6.16 3.64
CA ASP A 60 10.12 5.97 4.67
C ASP A 60 9.56 4.55 4.62
N VAL A 61 9.27 4.01 5.79
CA VAL A 61 8.66 2.69 5.96
C VAL A 61 7.40 2.85 6.79
N ILE A 62 6.30 2.25 6.32
CA ILE A 62 5.02 2.25 7.02
C ILE A 62 4.55 0.82 7.18
N THR A 63 4.07 0.49 8.37
CA THR A 63 3.41 -0.78 8.66
C THR A 63 1.91 -0.55 8.80
N ILE A 64 1.12 -1.32 8.06
CA ILE A 64 -0.33 -1.25 8.06
C ILE A 64 -0.87 -2.58 8.58
N ALA A 65 -1.48 -2.54 9.77
CA ALA A 65 -2.04 -3.73 10.38
C ALA A 65 -3.26 -4.25 9.62
N ALA A 66 -3.56 -5.54 9.75
CA ALA A 66 -4.80 -6.10 9.24
C ALA A 66 -6.00 -5.35 9.83
N GLY A 67 -7.02 -5.09 9.01
CA GLY A 67 -8.19 -4.32 9.40
C GLY A 67 -8.03 -2.81 9.40
N CYS A 68 -6.83 -2.32 9.11
CA CYS A 68 -6.53 -0.90 9.07
C CYS A 68 -6.90 -0.31 7.70
N LYS A 69 -7.75 0.70 7.68
CA LYS A 69 -8.14 1.37 6.43
C LYS A 69 -6.99 2.23 5.93
N HIS A 70 -6.72 2.16 4.63
CA HIS A 70 -5.59 2.90 4.08
C HIS A 70 -5.77 3.25 2.61
N THR A 71 -5.07 4.29 2.19
CA THR A 71 -4.89 4.69 0.79
C THR A 71 -3.60 5.47 0.65
N VAL A 72 -3.15 5.66 -0.57
CA VAL A 72 -1.99 6.48 -0.89
C VAL A 72 -2.26 7.27 -2.16
N GLU A 73 -1.78 8.51 -2.17
CA GLU A 73 -1.79 9.40 -3.32
C GLU A 73 -0.36 9.75 -3.70
N ALA A 74 -0.03 9.64 -4.99
CA ALA A 74 1.28 10.04 -5.49
C ALA A 74 1.29 11.55 -5.75
N ILE A 75 2.17 12.29 -5.07
CA ILE A 75 2.38 13.72 -5.34
C ILE A 75 3.30 13.89 -6.53
N THR A 76 4.39 13.14 -6.56
CA THR A 76 5.26 12.94 -7.73
C THR A 76 5.10 11.49 -8.17
N PRO A 77 5.71 11.06 -9.29
CA PRO A 77 5.80 9.62 -9.55
C PRO A 77 6.36 8.93 -8.32
N LEU A 78 5.71 7.85 -7.89
CA LEU A 78 5.98 7.20 -6.61
C LEU A 78 6.20 5.71 -6.82
N ASP A 79 7.34 5.20 -6.37
CA ASP A 79 7.66 3.79 -6.37
C ASP A 79 7.80 3.28 -4.95
N MET A 80 7.11 2.18 -4.64
CA MET A 80 7.14 1.54 -3.33
C MET A 80 7.32 0.04 -3.48
N ILE A 81 7.96 -0.56 -2.48
CA ILE A 81 7.97 -2.00 -2.28
C ILE A 81 7.00 -2.29 -1.14
N GLU A 82 6.06 -3.20 -1.38
CA GLU A 82 5.08 -3.62 -0.39
C GLU A 82 5.31 -5.10 -0.07
N VAL A 83 5.46 -5.42 1.20
CA VAL A 83 5.50 -6.79 1.69
C VAL A 83 4.19 -7.07 2.39
N GLN A 84 3.46 -8.07 1.91
CA GLN A 84 2.21 -8.53 2.49
C GLN A 84 2.50 -9.74 3.37
N LEU A 85 2.02 -9.72 4.60
CA LEU A 85 2.29 -10.75 5.60
C LEU A 85 0.97 -11.31 6.12
N GLY A 86 0.80 -12.63 6.05
CA GLY A 86 -0.40 -13.30 6.53
C GLY A 86 -0.43 -14.76 6.14
N ASP A 87 -1.25 -15.54 6.84
CA ASP A 87 -1.40 -16.97 6.57
C ASP A 87 -2.14 -17.24 5.26
N GLU A 88 -3.08 -16.35 4.91
CA GLU A 88 -3.83 -16.42 3.66
C GLU A 88 -3.81 -15.06 2.97
N ILE A 89 -3.08 -14.97 1.88
CA ILE A 89 -2.99 -13.76 1.08
C ILE A 89 -3.83 -13.95 -0.17
N SER A 90 -4.90 -13.16 -0.31
CA SER A 90 -5.85 -13.29 -1.40
C SER A 90 -6.24 -11.91 -1.94
N VAL A 91 -6.38 -11.80 -3.27
CA VAL A 91 -6.87 -10.58 -3.91
C VAL A 91 -8.32 -10.28 -3.57
N SER A 92 -9.09 -11.27 -3.14
CA SER A 92 -10.47 -11.09 -2.71
C SER A 92 -10.59 -10.49 -1.30
N ASP A 93 -9.50 -10.50 -0.52
CA ASP A 93 -9.45 -9.90 0.81
C ASP A 93 -9.21 -8.40 0.69
N LYS A 94 -10.22 -7.69 0.20
CA LYS A 94 -10.18 -6.25 0.03
C LYS A 94 -11.56 -5.66 0.20
N ILE A 95 -11.71 -4.75 1.14
CA ILE A 95 -12.95 -4.02 1.37
C ILE A 95 -12.69 -2.55 1.09
N LYS A 96 -13.47 -1.97 0.16
CA LYS A 96 -13.33 -0.55 -0.22
C LYS A 96 -14.28 0.31 0.58
N PHE A 97 -13.84 1.52 0.89
CA PHE A 97 -14.61 2.53 1.62
C PHE A 97 -14.64 3.83 0.83
N GLU A 98 -15.65 4.66 1.11
CA GLU A 98 -15.66 6.03 0.64
C GLU A 98 -14.77 6.88 1.55
N LEU A 99 -14.00 7.79 0.93
CA LEU A 99 -13.17 8.74 1.63
C LEU A 99 -13.81 10.12 1.51
N ASP A 100 -14.33 10.60 2.61
CA ASP A 100 -14.98 11.92 2.70
C ASP A 100 -13.95 13.06 2.82
#